data_118aeb21d92ee9f9a88ad0ed3d34bf88
#
_entry.id   118aeb21d92ee9f9a88ad0ed3d34bf88
#
_cell.length_a   1.000
_cell.length_b   1.000
_cell.length_c   1.000
_cell.angle_alpha   90.00
_cell.angle_beta   90.00
_cell.angle_gamma   90.00
#
_symmetry.space_group_name_H-M   'P 1'
#
loop_
_entity.id
_entity.type
_entity.pdbx_description
1 polymer ?
#
loop_
_entity_poly.entity_id
_entity_poly.type
_entity_poly.pdbx_seq_one_letter_code
_entity_poly.pdbx_strand_id
1 'polypeptide(L)'
;HSQLDFALEGAHGRVECEKCHDNKIYKGVKFAQCTDCHKSPHRQNLGADCRACHTFDNFKTQKIDHTRTAFALKAKHAEVACIKCHTKPPKQQVLVFDKCSRCHQDPHKGTFKQDCGACHTELRFGRTTFDHTKGTKFPLEGFKGRG
;
A
#
# COMPACT_ATOMS: atom_id res chain seq x y z
N HIS A 1 -16.15 30.35 10.00
CA HIS A 1 -14.92 29.70 9.53
C HIS A 1 -14.72 29.76 8.01
N SER A 2 -15.78 29.93 7.21
CA SER A 2 -15.68 30.03 5.74
C SER A 2 -14.79 31.18 5.21
N GLN A 3 -14.52 32.17 6.04
CA GLN A 3 -13.65 33.31 5.71
C GLN A 3 -12.33 33.31 6.47
N LEU A 4 -12.01 32.22 7.18
CA LEU A 4 -10.77 32.07 7.94
C LEU A 4 -9.79 31.17 7.20
N ASP A 5 -8.51 31.25 7.55
CA ASP A 5 -7.42 30.44 6.97
C ASP A 5 -7.65 28.93 7.10
N PHE A 6 -8.44 28.50 8.09
CA PHE A 6 -8.89 27.13 8.24
C PHE A 6 -10.39 27.01 7.98
N ALA A 7 -10.75 26.65 6.76
CA ALA A 7 -12.13 26.34 6.42
C ALA A 7 -12.53 24.98 7.02
N LEU A 8 -13.74 24.92 7.62
CA LEU A 8 -14.30 23.67 8.13
C LEU A 8 -14.93 22.88 6.97
N GLU A 9 -14.12 22.03 6.34
CA GLU A 9 -14.52 21.19 5.21
C GLU A 9 -14.79 19.74 5.65
N GLY A 10 -15.69 19.07 4.96
CA GLY A 10 -16.01 17.66 5.16
C GLY A 10 -16.38 17.32 6.60
N ALA A 11 -15.68 16.36 7.20
CA ALA A 11 -15.93 15.95 8.58
C ALA A 11 -15.67 17.05 9.61
N HIS A 12 -14.76 18.00 9.34
CA HIS A 12 -14.48 19.12 10.25
C HIS A 12 -15.67 20.05 10.42
N GLY A 13 -16.57 20.16 9.42
CA GLY A 13 -17.80 20.96 9.52
C GLY A 13 -18.80 20.44 10.56
N ARG A 14 -18.58 19.26 11.10
CA ARG A 14 -19.45 18.61 12.11
C ARG A 14 -18.80 18.49 13.48
N VAL A 15 -17.58 19.02 13.63
CA VAL A 15 -16.83 18.97 14.89
C VAL A 15 -17.30 20.12 15.81
N GLU A 16 -17.52 19.81 17.08
CA GLU A 16 -17.90 20.81 18.09
C GLU A 16 -16.78 21.82 18.33
N CYS A 17 -17.14 23.05 18.67
CA CYS A 17 -16.20 24.17 18.80
C CYS A 17 -15.08 23.91 19.79
N GLU A 18 -15.39 23.28 20.92
CA GLU A 18 -14.45 22.99 22.00
C GLU A 18 -13.37 21.97 21.61
N LYS A 19 -13.58 21.18 20.57
CA LYS A 19 -12.57 20.20 20.08
C LYS A 19 -11.35 20.89 19.45
N CYS A 20 -11.54 22.13 18.99
CA CYS A 20 -10.47 22.96 18.42
C CYS A 20 -10.13 24.13 19.32
N HIS A 21 -11.14 24.69 20.02
CA HIS A 21 -11.03 25.87 20.87
C HIS A 21 -11.10 25.45 22.36
N ASP A 22 -10.05 24.78 22.83
CA ASP A 22 -9.94 24.40 24.23
C ASP A 22 -9.98 25.63 25.15
N ASN A 23 -10.71 25.52 26.25
CA ASN A 23 -10.92 26.61 27.23
C ASN A 23 -11.38 27.94 26.61
N LYS A 24 -12.16 27.90 25.52
CA LYS A 24 -12.66 29.09 24.79
C LYS A 24 -11.54 29.99 24.22
N ILE A 25 -10.38 29.42 23.94
CA ILE A 25 -9.28 30.10 23.26
C ILE A 25 -9.52 30.06 21.75
N TYR A 26 -9.95 31.17 21.17
CA TYR A 26 -10.29 31.29 19.75
C TYR A 26 -9.15 31.78 18.85
N LYS A 27 -8.02 32.20 19.43
CA LYS A 27 -6.86 32.69 18.68
C LYS A 27 -5.64 31.85 18.97
N GLY A 28 -4.73 31.74 17.97
CA GLY A 28 -3.47 31.04 18.15
C GLY A 28 -3.55 29.51 18.07
N VAL A 29 -4.69 28.94 17.64
CA VAL A 29 -4.81 27.51 17.36
C VAL A 29 -3.89 27.16 16.19
N LYS A 30 -3.02 26.19 16.37
CA LYS A 30 -2.15 25.67 15.30
C LYS A 30 -2.96 24.77 14.37
N PHE A 31 -2.86 24.99 13.07
CA PHE A 31 -3.61 24.24 12.05
C PHE A 31 -2.86 24.14 10.70
N ALA A 32 -1.58 24.47 10.69
CA ALA A 32 -0.80 24.45 9.45
C ALA A 32 -0.62 23.02 8.89
N GLN A 33 -0.60 22.03 9.76
CA GLN A 33 -0.44 20.64 9.41
C GLN A 33 -1.51 19.78 10.08
N CYS A 34 -1.92 18.71 9.43
CA CYS A 34 -2.88 17.74 10.00
C CYS A 34 -2.39 17.19 11.36
N THR A 35 -1.08 17.05 11.51
CA THR A 35 -0.42 16.57 12.73
C THR A 35 -0.44 17.55 13.89
N ASP A 36 -0.84 18.80 13.67
CA ASP A 36 -1.02 19.76 14.77
C ASP A 36 -2.16 19.31 15.70
N CYS A 37 -3.15 18.56 15.16
CA CYS A 37 -4.30 18.02 15.89
C CYS A 37 -4.39 16.48 15.84
N HIS A 38 -3.93 15.85 14.75
CA HIS A 38 -4.09 14.42 14.54
C HIS A 38 -2.78 13.64 14.73
N LYS A 39 -2.86 12.52 15.44
CA LYS A 39 -1.74 11.58 15.53
C LYS A 39 -1.68 10.72 14.26
N SER A 40 -0.51 10.69 13.61
CA SER A 40 -0.31 9.83 12.44
C SER A 40 -0.19 8.36 12.85
N PRO A 41 -1.05 7.46 12.37
CA PRO A 41 -0.91 6.02 12.60
C PRO A 41 0.25 5.42 11.80
N HIS A 42 0.74 6.12 10.78
CA HIS A 42 1.78 5.64 9.87
C HIS A 42 3.21 5.91 10.35
N ARG A 43 3.41 6.37 11.59
CA ARG A 43 4.73 6.69 12.17
C ARG A 43 5.63 7.51 11.22
N GLN A 44 5.04 8.46 10.48
CA GLN A 44 5.69 9.33 9.48
C GLN A 44 6.30 8.61 8.25
N ASN A 45 6.12 7.30 8.11
CA ASN A 45 6.69 6.56 6.99
C ASN A 45 6.06 6.90 5.64
N LEU A 46 4.85 7.47 5.62
CA LEU A 46 4.14 7.86 4.39
C LEU A 46 4.23 9.37 4.10
N GLY A 47 5.03 10.12 4.88
CA GLY A 47 5.19 11.57 4.74
C GLY A 47 4.17 12.38 5.52
N ALA A 48 4.34 13.70 5.51
CA ALA A 48 3.52 14.65 6.25
C ALA A 48 2.26 15.11 5.48
N ASP A 49 2.24 14.94 4.16
CA ASP A 49 1.10 15.34 3.32
C ASP A 49 0.00 14.28 3.34
N CYS A 50 -0.86 14.35 4.33
CA CYS A 50 -1.99 13.42 4.50
C CYS A 50 -2.99 13.52 3.35
N ARG A 51 -3.15 14.71 2.74
CA ARG A 51 -4.10 14.97 1.65
C ARG A 51 -3.72 14.29 0.34
N ALA A 52 -2.48 13.91 0.19
CA ALA A 52 -2.04 13.10 -0.95
C ALA A 52 -2.77 11.75 -1.03
N CYS A 53 -3.25 11.24 0.11
CA CYS A 53 -3.88 9.93 0.21
C CYS A 53 -5.31 9.98 0.75
N HIS A 54 -5.65 10.96 1.59
CA HIS A 54 -6.92 11.04 2.30
C HIS A 54 -7.77 12.23 1.87
N THR A 55 -9.08 12.17 2.17
CA THR A 55 -10.01 13.28 2.00
C THR A 55 -10.53 13.77 3.35
N PHE A 56 -11.08 14.99 3.40
CA PHE A 56 -11.72 15.52 4.60
C PHE A 56 -13.08 14.88 4.91
N ASP A 57 -13.74 14.26 3.93
CA ASP A 57 -15.05 13.64 4.10
C ASP A 57 -14.96 12.29 4.79
N ASN A 58 -13.97 11.48 4.37
CA ASN A 58 -13.73 10.17 4.94
C ASN A 58 -12.24 9.85 4.95
N PHE A 59 -11.61 10.02 6.10
CA PHE A 59 -10.19 9.78 6.26
C PHE A 59 -9.78 8.30 6.13
N LYS A 60 -10.72 7.36 6.27
CA LYS A 60 -10.48 5.92 6.06
C LYS A 60 -10.33 5.56 4.58
N THR A 61 -10.90 6.37 3.68
CA THR A 61 -10.83 6.13 2.23
C THR A 61 -9.53 6.73 1.68
N GLN A 62 -8.71 5.90 1.07
CA GLN A 62 -7.52 6.36 0.36
C GLN A 62 -7.85 6.68 -1.10
N LYS A 63 -7.24 7.75 -1.63
CA LYS A 63 -7.36 8.17 -3.04
C LYS A 63 -6.41 7.42 -3.98
N ILE A 64 -5.47 6.65 -3.46
CA ILE A 64 -4.40 6.08 -4.28
C ILE A 64 -4.94 4.92 -5.11
N ASP A 65 -4.85 5.08 -6.42
CA ASP A 65 -5.14 4.05 -7.39
C ASP A 65 -3.85 3.46 -7.95
N HIS A 66 -3.44 2.33 -7.43
CA HIS A 66 -2.24 1.62 -7.89
C HIS A 66 -2.41 0.98 -9.27
N THR A 67 -3.62 0.89 -9.82
CA THR A 67 -3.81 0.37 -11.18
C THR A 67 -3.14 1.25 -12.24
N ARG A 68 -2.93 2.52 -11.90
CA ARG A 68 -2.29 3.54 -12.75
C ARG A 68 -0.80 3.73 -12.45
N THR A 69 -0.23 2.94 -11.55
CA THR A 69 1.19 2.99 -11.21
C THR A 69 1.98 1.95 -12.00
N ALA A 70 3.29 2.07 -12.02
CA ALA A 70 4.16 1.11 -12.69
C ALA A 70 4.12 -0.29 -12.07
N PHE A 71 3.67 -0.41 -10.81
CA PHE A 71 3.36 -1.68 -10.15
C PHE A 71 1.88 -1.69 -9.75
N ALA A 72 1.04 -2.17 -10.65
CA ALA A 72 -0.38 -2.33 -10.37
C ALA A 72 -0.59 -3.45 -9.34
N LEU A 73 -1.27 -3.14 -8.23
CA LEU A 73 -1.58 -4.13 -7.20
C LEU A 73 -2.67 -5.07 -7.71
N LYS A 74 -2.32 -6.33 -7.91
CA LYS A 74 -3.23 -7.39 -8.39
C LYS A 74 -3.23 -8.55 -7.41
N ALA A 75 -4.30 -9.34 -7.46
CA ALA A 75 -4.44 -10.57 -6.67
C ALA A 75 -4.07 -10.34 -5.20
N LYS A 76 -3.15 -11.14 -4.65
CA LYS A 76 -2.73 -11.02 -3.24
C LYS A 76 -1.99 -9.73 -2.91
N HIS A 77 -1.37 -9.07 -3.86
CA HIS A 77 -0.75 -7.77 -3.63
C HIS A 77 -1.78 -6.66 -3.34
N ALA A 78 -3.01 -6.78 -3.84
CA ALA A 78 -4.08 -5.82 -3.55
C ALA A 78 -4.53 -5.84 -2.06
N GLU A 79 -4.28 -6.93 -1.36
CA GLU A 79 -4.64 -7.12 0.05
C GLU A 79 -3.51 -6.68 1.01
N VAL A 80 -2.33 -6.34 0.49
CA VAL A 80 -1.15 -6.02 1.31
C VAL A 80 -1.24 -4.60 1.86
N ALA A 81 -0.99 -4.44 3.16
CA ALA A 81 -0.97 -3.12 3.79
C ALA A 81 0.12 -2.22 3.20
N CYS A 82 -0.18 -0.94 2.98
CA CYS A 82 0.71 0.05 2.36
C CYS A 82 2.12 0.07 2.95
N ILE A 83 2.22 -0.03 4.28
CA ILE A 83 3.50 0.00 5.02
C ILE A 83 4.42 -1.18 4.73
N LYS A 84 3.91 -2.29 4.19
CA LYS A 84 4.74 -3.44 3.82
C LYS A 84 5.64 -3.13 2.62
N CYS A 85 5.20 -2.23 1.75
CA CYS A 85 5.98 -1.77 0.60
C CYS A 85 6.57 -0.37 0.85
N HIS A 86 5.78 0.54 1.42
CA HIS A 86 6.19 1.92 1.68
C HIS A 86 6.79 2.03 3.09
N THR A 87 8.04 1.66 3.23
CA THR A 87 8.79 1.73 4.52
C THR A 87 9.38 3.11 4.78
N LYS A 88 9.42 3.99 3.77
CA LYS A 88 9.85 5.39 3.83
C LYS A 88 8.82 6.27 3.12
N PRO A 89 8.80 7.59 3.35
CA PRO A 89 7.94 8.51 2.60
C PRO A 89 8.08 8.31 1.08
N PRO A 90 7.00 8.31 0.30
CA PRO A 90 7.01 7.98 -1.13
C PRO A 90 8.01 8.79 -1.97
N LYS A 91 8.22 10.06 -1.62
CA LYS A 91 9.21 10.93 -2.28
C LYS A 91 10.67 10.55 -1.98
N GLN A 92 10.91 9.73 -0.94
CA GLN A 92 12.25 9.31 -0.49
C GLN A 92 12.52 7.84 -0.77
N GLN A 93 11.55 7.14 -1.33
CA GLN A 93 11.68 5.71 -1.60
C GLN A 93 11.46 5.42 -3.08
N VAL A 94 12.47 4.88 -3.72
CA VAL A 94 12.35 4.26 -5.04
C VAL A 94 12.14 2.76 -4.83
N LEU A 95 10.95 2.28 -5.17
CA LEU A 95 10.64 0.85 -5.16
C LEU A 95 11.11 0.24 -6.49
N VAL A 96 11.95 -0.77 -6.40
CA VAL A 96 12.36 -1.57 -7.56
C VAL A 96 11.57 -2.87 -7.51
N PHE A 97 10.79 -3.13 -8.57
CA PHE A 97 9.84 -4.25 -8.64
C PHE A 97 9.91 -4.99 -10.00
N ASP A 98 11.08 -4.96 -10.62
CA ASP A 98 11.38 -5.65 -11.87
C ASP A 98 11.36 -7.18 -11.73
N LYS A 99 11.57 -7.68 -10.53
CA LYS A 99 11.61 -9.13 -10.20
C LYS A 99 10.96 -9.42 -8.85
N CYS A 100 10.32 -10.57 -8.73
CA CYS A 100 9.71 -11.03 -7.48
C CYS A 100 10.71 -11.09 -6.32
N SER A 101 11.96 -11.49 -6.60
CA SER A 101 13.05 -11.62 -5.63
C SER A 101 13.53 -10.28 -5.03
N ARG A 102 13.06 -9.11 -5.54
CA ARG A 102 13.34 -7.82 -4.90
C ARG A 102 12.64 -7.67 -3.55
N CYS A 103 11.52 -8.36 -3.38
CA CYS A 103 10.70 -8.28 -2.18
C CYS A 103 10.51 -9.65 -1.50
N HIS A 104 10.57 -10.73 -2.28
CA HIS A 104 10.35 -12.09 -1.81
C HIS A 104 11.65 -12.88 -1.73
N GLN A 105 11.80 -13.62 -0.64
CA GLN A 105 12.90 -14.57 -0.51
C GLN A 105 12.64 -15.78 -1.42
N ASP A 106 13.66 -16.20 -2.16
CA ASP A 106 13.57 -17.40 -2.99
C ASP A 106 13.67 -18.68 -2.13
N PRO A 107 12.57 -19.45 -1.98
CA PRO A 107 12.60 -20.70 -1.23
C PRO A 107 13.44 -21.80 -1.90
N HIS A 108 13.68 -21.69 -3.21
CA HIS A 108 14.46 -22.65 -3.99
C HIS A 108 15.95 -22.37 -3.96
N LYS A 109 16.39 -21.29 -3.28
CA LYS A 109 17.81 -20.95 -3.07
C LYS A 109 18.62 -20.88 -4.38
N GLY A 110 17.99 -20.38 -5.45
CA GLY A 110 18.62 -20.22 -6.75
C GLY A 110 18.79 -21.53 -7.57
N THR A 111 18.13 -22.61 -7.17
CA THR A 111 18.13 -23.88 -7.92
C THR A 111 17.54 -23.71 -9.32
N PHE A 112 16.46 -22.90 -9.44
CA PHE A 112 15.84 -22.60 -10.71
C PHE A 112 16.36 -21.26 -11.27
N LYS A 113 16.76 -21.27 -12.55
CA LYS A 113 17.27 -20.06 -13.23
C LYS A 113 16.18 -19.19 -13.84
N GLN A 114 14.98 -19.75 -14.02
CA GLN A 114 13.82 -19.05 -14.57
C GLN A 114 13.26 -18.03 -13.58
N ASP A 115 12.58 -17.02 -14.11
CA ASP A 115 11.79 -16.11 -13.28
C ASP A 115 10.65 -16.85 -12.59
N CYS A 116 10.28 -16.40 -11.39
CA CYS A 116 9.23 -17.03 -10.58
C CYS A 116 7.89 -17.12 -11.35
N GLY A 117 7.59 -16.13 -12.17
CA GLY A 117 6.38 -16.06 -13.00
C GLY A 117 6.31 -17.13 -14.07
N ALA A 118 7.43 -17.81 -14.41
CA ALA A 118 7.42 -18.94 -15.32
C ALA A 118 6.71 -20.18 -14.74
N CYS A 119 6.65 -20.27 -13.41
CA CYS A 119 6.05 -21.41 -12.71
C CYS A 119 4.91 -21.02 -11.76
N HIS A 120 4.88 -19.77 -11.29
CA HIS A 120 3.93 -19.32 -10.30
C HIS A 120 3.09 -18.12 -10.78
N THR A 121 1.92 -17.94 -10.20
CA THR A 121 1.08 -16.75 -10.43
C THR A 121 0.86 -15.98 -9.13
N GLU A 122 0.61 -14.68 -9.21
CA GLU A 122 0.29 -13.82 -8.06
C GLU A 122 -0.98 -14.27 -7.32
N LEU A 123 -1.89 -14.95 -8.02
CA LEU A 123 -3.15 -15.43 -7.44
C LEU A 123 -2.97 -16.69 -6.58
N ARG A 124 -2.10 -17.59 -7.03
CA ARG A 124 -1.89 -18.92 -6.40
C ARG A 124 -0.40 -19.30 -6.41
N PHE A 125 0.39 -18.56 -5.68
CA PHE A 125 1.84 -18.79 -5.65
C PHE A 125 2.24 -20.18 -5.12
N GLY A 126 1.45 -20.77 -4.23
CA GLY A 126 1.69 -22.13 -3.70
C GLY A 126 1.39 -23.26 -4.68
N ARG A 127 0.81 -22.97 -5.84
CA ARG A 127 0.58 -23.93 -6.92
C ARG A 127 1.36 -23.53 -8.15
N THR A 128 2.17 -24.42 -8.66
CA THR A 128 2.89 -24.21 -9.91
C THR A 128 1.97 -24.39 -11.12
N THR A 129 2.22 -23.59 -12.16
CA THR A 129 1.63 -23.74 -13.50
C THR A 129 2.56 -24.53 -14.43
N PHE A 130 3.69 -25.02 -13.91
CA PHE A 130 4.68 -25.76 -14.69
C PHE A 130 4.13 -27.09 -15.19
N ASP A 131 4.20 -27.28 -16.49
CA ASP A 131 3.77 -28.50 -17.18
C ASP A 131 5.02 -29.28 -17.64
N HIS A 132 5.26 -30.43 -17.02
CA HIS A 132 6.40 -31.28 -17.33
C HIS A 132 6.40 -31.77 -18.78
N THR A 133 5.24 -31.97 -19.37
CA THR A 133 5.13 -32.44 -20.77
C THR A 133 5.61 -31.41 -21.79
N LYS A 134 5.48 -30.13 -21.45
CA LYS A 134 5.90 -29.00 -22.29
C LYS A 134 7.25 -28.40 -21.89
N GLY A 135 7.58 -28.49 -20.61
CA GLY A 135 8.73 -27.78 -20.05
C GLY A 135 9.98 -28.63 -19.85
N THR A 136 9.92 -29.94 -20.05
CA THR A 136 11.08 -30.84 -19.88
C THR A 136 11.13 -31.91 -20.97
N LYS A 137 12.30 -32.54 -21.10
CA LYS A 137 12.47 -33.71 -21.93
C LYS A 137 12.00 -35.02 -21.25
N PHE A 138 11.44 -34.88 -20.04
CA PHE A 138 10.96 -36.01 -19.25
C PHE A 138 9.46 -35.78 -18.91
N PRO A 139 8.56 -36.23 -19.78
CA PRO A 139 7.11 -36.10 -19.53
C PRO A 139 6.73 -37.07 -18.39
N LEU A 140 5.91 -36.59 -17.46
CA LEU A 140 5.37 -37.40 -16.36
C LEU A 140 4.10 -38.12 -16.79
N GLU A 141 4.12 -38.85 -17.89
CA GLU A 141 2.97 -39.62 -18.34
C GLU A 141 2.66 -40.75 -17.33
N GLY A 142 1.43 -40.73 -16.83
CA GLY A 142 0.94 -41.72 -15.87
C GLY A 142 1.25 -41.44 -14.40
N PHE A 143 1.99 -40.38 -14.06
CA PHE A 143 2.20 -39.97 -12.67
C PHE A 143 1.00 -39.14 -12.18
N LYS A 144 0.02 -39.77 -11.58
CA LYS A 144 -1.01 -39.07 -10.81
C LYS A 144 -0.35 -38.59 -9.53
N GLY A 145 0.08 -37.33 -9.50
CA GLY A 145 0.63 -36.71 -8.30
C GLY A 145 -0.35 -36.86 -7.13
N ARG A 146 0.13 -37.33 -5.99
CA ARG A 146 -0.61 -37.23 -4.73
C ARG A 146 -0.72 -35.75 -4.42
N GLY A 147 -1.97 -35.22 -4.44
CA GLY A 147 -2.31 -33.84 -4.10
C GLY A 147 -2.08 -33.49 -2.64
#